data_fae0e98fb49f83bfe076c65805dd15ef
#
_entry.id   fae0e98fb49f83bfe076c65805dd15ef
#
_cell.length_a   1.000
_cell.length_b   1.000
_cell.length_c   1.000
_cell.angle_alpha   90.00
_cell.angle_beta   90.00
_cell.angle_gamma   90.00
#
_symmetry.space_group_name_H-M   'P 1'
#
loop_
_entity.id
_entity.type
_entity.pdbx_description
1 polymer ?
#
loop_
_entity_poly.entity_id
_entity_poly.type
_entity_poly.pdbx_seq_one_letter_code
_entity_poly.pdbx_strand_id
1 'polypeptide(L)'
;MKEEDLTKAIGLKKQLDSKRELLQFANREFVEINVCLEDNCSKERFIVTNYLLGDSVIKELKAKIIASIEKNINDLQEELEKV
;
A
#
# COMPACT_ATOMS: atom_id res chain seq x y z
N MET A 1 -30.92 4.87 -2.34
CA MET A 1 -29.58 4.92 -2.94
C MET A 1 -29.71 4.65 -4.43
N LYS A 2 -29.11 5.49 -5.24
CA LYS A 2 -29.13 5.29 -6.68
C LYS A 2 -28.19 4.13 -7.05
N GLU A 3 -28.45 3.48 -8.17
CA GLU A 3 -27.62 2.38 -8.65
C GLU A 3 -26.15 2.76 -8.81
N GLU A 4 -25.87 3.98 -9.27
CA GLU A 4 -24.53 4.51 -9.41
C GLU A 4 -23.81 4.62 -8.06
N ASP A 5 -24.53 5.07 -7.02
CA ASP A 5 -23.98 5.19 -5.67
C ASP A 5 -23.66 3.82 -5.07
N LEU A 6 -24.50 2.83 -5.35
CA LEU A 6 -24.28 1.47 -4.90
C LEU A 6 -23.03 0.86 -5.55
N THR A 7 -22.87 1.06 -6.86
CA THR A 7 -21.70 0.59 -7.60
C THR A 7 -20.41 1.24 -7.06
N LYS A 8 -20.47 2.55 -6.79
CA LYS A 8 -19.34 3.29 -6.22
C LYS A 8 -19.00 2.76 -4.82
N ALA A 9 -20.00 2.53 -3.98
CA ALA A 9 -19.80 2.01 -2.63
C ALA A 9 -19.16 0.62 -2.65
N ILE A 10 -19.58 -0.25 -3.55
CA ILE A 10 -18.98 -1.59 -3.70
C ILE A 10 -17.51 -1.48 -4.14
N GLY A 11 -17.22 -0.59 -5.09
CA GLY A 11 -15.85 -0.35 -5.55
C GLY A 11 -14.94 0.16 -4.45
N LEU A 12 -15.42 1.13 -3.66
CA LEU A 12 -14.68 1.68 -2.53
C LEU A 12 -14.43 0.63 -1.46
N LYS A 13 -15.42 -0.20 -1.18
CA LYS A 13 -15.28 -1.27 -0.20
C LYS A 13 -14.23 -2.30 -0.63
N LYS A 14 -14.21 -2.66 -1.90
CA LYS A 14 -13.18 -3.58 -2.43
C LYS A 14 -11.79 -3.00 -2.31
N GLN A 15 -11.62 -1.72 -2.62
CA GLN A 15 -10.34 -1.03 -2.47
C GLN A 15 -9.93 -0.98 -1.00
N LEU A 16 -10.87 -0.71 -0.11
CA LEU A 16 -10.63 -0.65 1.32
C LEU A 16 -10.17 -2.01 1.86
N ASP A 17 -10.83 -3.09 1.46
CA ASP A 17 -10.47 -4.44 1.87
C ASP A 17 -9.06 -4.81 1.36
N SER A 18 -8.74 -4.45 0.12
CA SER A 18 -7.41 -4.67 -0.45
C SER A 18 -6.33 -3.91 0.32
N LYS A 19 -6.61 -2.66 0.71
CA LYS A 19 -5.66 -1.86 1.49
C LYS A 19 -5.46 -2.41 2.90
N ARG A 20 -6.51 -2.94 3.52
CA ARG A 20 -6.41 -3.58 4.83
C ARG A 20 -5.56 -4.84 4.77
N GLU A 21 -5.70 -5.65 3.73
CA GLU A 21 -4.84 -6.82 3.51
C GLU A 21 -3.38 -6.40 3.32
N LEU A 22 -3.16 -5.35 2.55
CA LEU A 22 -1.83 -4.80 2.34
C LEU A 22 -1.21 -4.30 3.66
N LEU A 23 -2.02 -3.67 4.52
CA LEU A 23 -1.58 -3.21 5.82
C LEU A 23 -1.15 -4.38 6.72
N GLN A 24 -1.92 -5.45 6.74
CA GLN A 24 -1.56 -6.66 7.49
C GLN A 24 -0.24 -7.24 7.00
N PHE A 25 -0.03 -7.25 5.68
CA PHE A 25 1.21 -7.70 5.08
C PHE A 25 2.37 -6.78 5.45
N ALA A 26 2.15 -5.46 5.41
CA ALA A 26 3.17 -4.47 5.71
C ALA A 26 3.61 -4.48 7.18
N ASN A 27 2.76 -4.98 8.08
CA ASN A 27 3.10 -5.10 9.50
C ASN A 27 4.03 -6.26 9.82
N ARG A 28 4.28 -7.15 8.85
CA ARG A 28 5.24 -8.23 9.02
C ARG A 28 6.66 -7.70 8.93
N GLU A 29 7.62 -8.47 9.42
CA GLU A 29 9.03 -8.08 9.32
C GLU A 29 9.47 -8.02 7.86
N PHE A 30 10.13 -6.93 7.50
CA PHE A 30 10.73 -6.77 6.18
C PHE A 30 12.18 -7.24 6.23
N VAL A 31 12.51 -8.15 5.36
CA VAL A 31 13.88 -8.61 5.17
C VAL A 31 14.49 -7.94 3.94
N GLU A 32 13.67 -7.68 2.94
CA GLU A 32 14.09 -7.03 1.71
C GLU A 32 12.94 -6.24 1.08
N ILE A 33 13.31 -5.23 0.31
CA ILE A 33 12.36 -4.45 -0.49
C ILE A 33 12.82 -4.52 -1.94
N ASN A 34 11.90 -4.93 -2.82
CA ASN A 34 12.15 -4.97 -4.24
C ASN A 34 11.67 -3.68 -4.89
N VAL A 35 12.57 -2.97 -5.56
CA VAL A 35 12.25 -1.78 -6.33
C VAL A 35 12.28 -2.16 -7.80
N CYS A 36 11.14 -2.02 -8.47
CA CYS A 36 11.04 -2.26 -9.91
C CYS A 36 11.25 -0.94 -10.64
N LEU A 37 12.22 -0.92 -11.57
CA LEU A 37 12.41 0.22 -12.43
C LEU A 37 11.50 0.08 -13.64
N GLU A 38 10.57 1.03 -13.80
CA GLU A 38 9.76 1.13 -14.99
C GLU A 38 10.56 1.79 -16.10
N ASP A 39 11.34 0.99 -16.80
CA ASP A 39 11.96 1.41 -18.03
C ASP A 39 11.33 0.60 -19.17
N ASN A 40 11.09 1.24 -20.30
CA ASN A 40 10.40 0.64 -21.44
C ASN A 40 11.07 -0.62 -22.00
N CYS A 41 12.29 -0.90 -21.59
CA CYS A 41 13.10 -2.00 -22.14
C CYS A 41 13.76 -2.89 -21.10
N SER A 42 13.73 -2.56 -19.82
CA SER A 42 14.40 -3.39 -18.82
C SER A 42 13.48 -3.78 -17.69
N LYS A 43 13.49 -5.07 -17.40
CA LYS A 43 12.81 -5.63 -16.25
C LYS A 43 13.78 -5.71 -15.06
N GLU A 44 14.61 -4.70 -14.88
CA GLU A 44 15.58 -4.67 -13.80
C GLU A 44 14.88 -4.43 -12.47
N ARG A 45 15.17 -5.31 -11.52
CA ARG A 45 14.71 -5.19 -10.16
C ARG A 45 15.90 -4.90 -9.27
N PHE A 46 15.78 -3.88 -8.47
CA PHE A 46 16.78 -3.57 -7.46
C PHE A 46 16.29 -4.11 -6.12
N ILE A 47 17.04 -5.03 -5.54
CA ILE A 47 16.70 -5.61 -4.24
C ILE A 47 17.46 -4.85 -3.17
N VAL A 48 16.72 -4.20 -2.28
CA VAL A 48 17.27 -3.48 -1.15
C VAL A 48 17.13 -4.34 0.09
N THR A 49 18.24 -4.75 0.66
CA THR A 49 18.24 -5.56 1.87
C THR A 49 18.72 -4.73 3.06
N ASN A 50 18.50 -5.23 4.27
CA ASN A 50 19.01 -4.62 5.48
C ASN A 50 20.57 -4.60 5.50
N TYR A 51 21.20 -5.50 4.77
CA TYR A 51 22.66 -5.52 4.64
C TYR A 51 23.20 -4.33 3.85
N LEU A 52 22.44 -3.85 2.88
CA LEU A 52 22.87 -2.73 2.02
C LEU A 52 22.63 -1.38 2.68
N LEU A 53 21.48 -1.21 3.35
CA LEU A 53 21.07 0.08 3.88
C LEU A 53 21.06 0.14 5.42
N GLY A 54 21.19 -1.00 6.08
CA GLY A 54 21.07 -1.08 7.53
C GLY A 54 19.62 -1.21 8.00
N ASP A 55 19.46 -1.78 9.20
CA ASP A 55 18.11 -2.06 9.76
C ASP A 55 17.30 -0.80 10.00
N SER A 56 17.94 0.31 10.40
CA SER A 56 17.24 1.56 10.69
C SER A 56 16.56 2.13 9.46
N VAL A 57 17.20 2.07 8.29
CA VAL A 57 16.64 2.55 7.03
C VAL A 57 15.43 1.70 6.62
N ILE A 58 15.55 0.39 6.75
CA ILE A 58 14.44 -0.52 6.44
C ILE A 58 13.24 -0.26 7.36
N LYS A 59 13.49 -0.02 8.64
CA LYS A 59 12.43 0.34 9.61
C LYS A 59 11.77 1.65 9.26
N GLU A 60 12.53 2.66 8.84
CA GLU A 60 11.97 3.94 8.41
C GLU A 60 11.11 3.79 7.16
N LEU A 61 11.57 3.03 6.18
CA LEU A 61 10.80 2.76 4.97
C LEU A 61 9.50 2.03 5.30
N LYS A 62 9.58 1.03 6.17
CA LYS A 62 8.39 0.31 6.64
C LYS A 62 7.39 1.25 7.29
N ALA A 63 7.85 2.13 8.18
CA ALA A 63 7.00 3.09 8.86
C ALA A 63 6.30 4.03 7.87
N LYS A 64 7.03 4.51 6.86
CA LYS A 64 6.46 5.37 5.81
C LYS A 64 5.44 4.64 4.96
N ILE A 65 5.70 3.38 4.62
CA ILE A 65 4.77 2.55 3.85
C ILE A 65 3.48 2.35 4.64
N ILE A 66 3.58 2.00 5.91
CA ILE A 66 2.43 1.79 6.79
C ILE A 66 1.62 3.07 6.93
N ALA A 67 2.28 4.20 7.19
CA ALA A 67 1.60 5.50 7.30
C ALA A 67 0.85 5.86 6.03
N SER A 68 1.44 5.62 4.86
CA SER A 68 0.80 5.87 3.57
C SER A 68 -0.43 4.98 3.37
N ILE A 69 -0.35 3.71 3.72
CA ILE A 69 -1.47 2.78 3.60
C ILE A 69 -2.61 3.19 4.55
N GLU A 70 -2.29 3.55 5.79
CA GLU A 70 -3.29 4.00 6.77
C GLU A 70 -4.00 5.26 6.31
N LYS A 71 -3.26 6.20 5.72
CA LYS A 71 -3.86 7.42 5.15
C LYS A 71 -4.83 7.07 4.02
N ASN A 72 -4.44 6.16 3.12
CA ASN A 72 -5.31 5.72 2.04
C ASN A 72 -6.58 5.05 2.57
N ILE A 73 -6.46 4.25 3.62
CA ILE A 73 -7.62 3.62 4.26
C ILE A 73 -8.57 4.67 4.82
N ASN A 74 -8.05 5.67 5.52
CA ASN A 74 -8.86 6.75 6.08
C ASN A 74 -9.56 7.54 4.99
N ASP A 75 -8.86 7.87 3.90
CA ASP A 75 -9.43 8.59 2.77
C ASP A 75 -10.56 7.80 2.11
N LEU A 76 -10.37 6.50 1.93
CA LEU A 76 -11.40 5.62 1.36
C LEU A 76 -12.62 5.49 2.26
N GLN A 77 -12.40 5.43 3.58
CA GLN A 77 -13.50 5.39 4.55
C GLN A 77 -14.31 6.67 4.51
N GLU A 78 -13.66 7.83 4.44
CA GLU A 78 -14.34 9.12 4.30
C GLU A 78 -15.15 9.20 3.03
N GLU A 79 -14.61 8.74 1.91
CA GLU A 79 -15.35 8.70 0.64
C GLU A 79 -16.57 7.77 0.73
N LEU A 80 -16.41 6.61 1.38
CA LEU A 80 -17.50 5.66 1.54
C LEU A 80 -18.63 6.24 2.40
N GLU A 81 -18.31 7.00 3.44
CA GLU A 81 -19.31 7.66 4.30
C GLU A 81 -20.09 8.72 3.55
N LYS A 82 -19.55 9.30 2.51
CA LYS A 82 -20.23 10.32 1.68
C LYS A 82 -21.15 9.77 0.64
N VAL A 83 -21.15 8.47 0.41
CA VAL A 83 -21.99 7.82 -0.62
C VAL A 83 -23.38 7.45 -0.13
#